data_d76eeecad365dfd1215597853abf0ca2
#
_entry.id   d76eeecad365dfd1215597853abf0ca2
#
_cell.length_a   1.000
_cell.length_b   1.000
_cell.length_c   1.000
_cell.angle_alpha   90.00
_cell.angle_beta   90.00
_cell.angle_gamma   90.00
#
_symmetry.space_group_name_H-M   'P 1'
#
loop_
_entity.id
_entity.type
_entity.pdbx_description
1 polymer ?
#
loop_
_entity_poly.entity_id
_entity_poly.type
_entity_poly.pdbx_seq_one_letter_code
_entity_poly.pdbx_strand_id
1 'polypeptide(L)'
;MSIDWSRIYPTGMEEEPNRQGLEFYWNIFRELKKYNIEPLVTIWHGETPLYIENELLGWANRKTIELFKKYARTLFEEYKGVVHYWLTFNEINNALMFLNLLPTESAANDAQRTFTLLHHRLLASAEIVQMGHAIDPENKIGCMICYGESYPATCNPKDVIADMELKQMQQFYCSDVQVRGAYPSYSNRIWEKYGVQLDVTAEDRAVLKAGTVDFYSFSYYCTSLV
;
A
#
# COMPACT_ATOMS: atom_id res chain seq x y z
N MET A 1 -11.38 -10.02 0.29
CA MET A 1 -11.93 -9.37 -0.92
C MET A 1 -11.50 -7.93 -0.99
N SER A 2 -11.61 -7.25 -2.17
CA SER A 2 -11.36 -5.81 -2.32
C SER A 2 -12.64 -5.05 -2.67
N ILE A 3 -12.66 -3.76 -2.35
CA ILE A 3 -13.64 -2.79 -2.83
C ILE A 3 -12.96 -1.95 -3.90
N ASP A 4 -13.59 -1.84 -5.07
CA ASP A 4 -13.07 -1.08 -6.20
C ASP A 4 -13.36 0.42 -6.01
N TRP A 5 -12.29 1.24 -6.02
CA TRP A 5 -12.41 2.68 -5.85
C TRP A 5 -13.33 3.32 -6.90
N SER A 6 -13.17 2.92 -8.16
CA SER A 6 -13.97 3.47 -9.27
C SER A 6 -15.44 3.06 -9.21
N ARG A 7 -15.79 2.01 -8.47
CA ARG A 7 -17.19 1.64 -8.21
C ARG A 7 -17.87 2.60 -7.24
N ILE A 8 -17.09 3.17 -6.31
CA ILE A 8 -17.60 4.09 -5.28
C ILE A 8 -17.49 5.54 -5.74
N TYR A 9 -16.38 5.89 -6.37
CA TYR A 9 -16.09 7.19 -6.96
C TYR A 9 -15.54 7.01 -8.37
N PRO A 10 -16.38 6.96 -9.41
CA PRO A 10 -15.98 6.60 -10.79
C PRO A 10 -14.83 7.41 -11.36
N THR A 11 -14.76 8.70 -11.07
CA THR A 11 -13.62 9.56 -11.47
C THR A 11 -12.67 9.84 -10.30
N GLY A 12 -13.09 9.57 -9.07
CA GLY A 12 -12.41 9.95 -7.83
C GLY A 12 -12.70 11.39 -7.37
N MET A 13 -13.40 12.18 -8.19
CA MET A 13 -13.65 13.62 -7.96
C MET A 13 -15.07 13.91 -7.46
N GLU A 14 -15.99 12.98 -7.56
CA GLU A 14 -17.39 13.16 -7.15
C GLU A 14 -17.49 13.64 -5.70
N GLU A 15 -18.44 14.53 -5.42
CA GLU A 15 -18.71 14.98 -4.04
C GLU A 15 -19.34 13.87 -3.21
N GLU A 16 -20.27 13.12 -3.81
CA GLU A 16 -21.01 12.04 -3.16
C GLU A 16 -20.63 10.66 -3.74
N PRO A 17 -20.59 9.61 -2.92
CA PRO A 17 -20.31 8.27 -3.37
C PRO A 17 -21.47 7.66 -4.18
N ASN A 18 -21.12 6.76 -5.08
CA ASN A 18 -22.11 5.96 -5.81
C ASN A 18 -22.86 5.00 -4.87
N ARG A 19 -24.09 5.32 -4.54
CA ARG A 19 -24.94 4.55 -3.64
C ARG A 19 -25.20 3.11 -4.13
N GLN A 20 -25.30 2.91 -5.43
CA GLN A 20 -25.45 1.55 -5.98
C GLN A 20 -24.16 0.72 -5.79
N GLY A 21 -22.99 1.37 -5.90
CA GLY A 21 -21.72 0.75 -5.60
C GLY A 21 -21.60 0.31 -4.13
N LEU A 22 -22.01 1.16 -3.21
CA LEU A 22 -22.03 0.85 -1.78
C LEU A 22 -23.00 -0.30 -1.48
N GLU A 23 -24.22 -0.26 -2.02
CA GLU A 23 -25.25 -1.30 -1.80
C GLU A 23 -24.80 -2.66 -2.37
N PHE A 24 -24.05 -2.67 -3.48
CA PHE A 24 -23.48 -3.90 -4.01
C PHE A 24 -22.61 -4.63 -2.96
N TYR A 25 -21.72 -3.90 -2.26
CA TYR A 25 -20.89 -4.52 -1.22
C TYR A 25 -21.66 -4.82 0.05
N TRP A 26 -22.67 -4.03 0.41
CA TRP A 26 -23.62 -4.38 1.48
C TRP A 26 -24.26 -5.74 1.26
N ASN A 27 -24.68 -6.04 0.04
CA ASN A 27 -25.29 -7.33 -0.29
C ASN A 27 -24.29 -8.49 -0.10
N ILE A 28 -23.01 -8.27 -0.43
CA ILE A 28 -21.95 -9.26 -0.18
C ILE A 28 -21.76 -9.46 1.32
N PHE A 29 -21.63 -8.39 2.11
CA PHE A 29 -21.43 -8.52 3.56
C PHE A 29 -22.62 -9.17 4.26
N ARG A 30 -23.84 -8.86 3.86
CA ARG A 30 -25.06 -9.55 4.37
C ARG A 30 -25.02 -11.05 4.05
N GLU A 31 -24.55 -11.42 2.85
CA GLU A 31 -24.43 -12.83 2.48
C GLU A 31 -23.34 -13.55 3.30
N LEU A 32 -22.15 -12.96 3.45
CA LEU A 32 -21.07 -13.52 4.27
C LEU A 32 -21.52 -13.76 5.72
N LYS A 33 -22.30 -12.82 6.29
CA LYS A 33 -22.82 -12.92 7.65
C LYS A 33 -23.72 -14.14 7.86
N LYS A 34 -24.50 -14.56 6.85
CA LYS A 34 -25.35 -15.77 6.95
C LYS A 34 -24.54 -17.04 7.18
N TYR A 35 -23.29 -17.06 6.72
CA TYR A 35 -22.38 -18.19 6.84
C TYR A 35 -21.33 -18.01 7.94
N ASN A 36 -21.47 -16.97 8.77
CA ASN A 36 -20.51 -16.61 9.81
C ASN A 36 -19.08 -16.43 9.27
N ILE A 37 -18.97 -15.79 8.11
CA ILE A 37 -17.70 -15.45 7.48
C ILE A 37 -17.35 -14.00 7.79
N GLU A 38 -16.24 -13.77 8.46
CA GLU A 38 -15.71 -12.43 8.73
C GLU A 38 -14.98 -11.88 7.50
N PRO A 39 -15.35 -10.72 6.96
CA PRO A 39 -14.67 -10.14 5.82
C PRO A 39 -13.33 -9.50 6.19
N LEU A 40 -12.27 -9.83 5.47
CA LEU A 40 -11.04 -9.05 5.38
C LEU A 40 -11.09 -8.27 4.06
N VAL A 41 -11.10 -6.93 4.15
CA VAL A 41 -11.36 -6.05 3.00
C VAL A 41 -10.11 -5.24 2.64
N THR A 42 -9.67 -5.36 1.39
CA THR A 42 -8.61 -4.51 0.84
C THR A 42 -9.22 -3.24 0.25
N ILE A 43 -8.73 -2.08 0.70
CA ILE A 43 -9.22 -0.77 0.27
C ILE A 43 -8.72 -0.44 -1.15
N TRP A 44 -7.44 -0.72 -1.47
CA TRP A 44 -6.89 -0.52 -2.81
C TRP A 44 -6.19 -1.78 -3.33
N HIS A 45 -6.62 -2.26 -4.50
CA HIS A 45 -6.06 -3.47 -5.13
C HIS A 45 -5.66 -3.22 -6.60
N GLY A 46 -4.96 -2.12 -6.86
CA GLY A 46 -4.45 -1.76 -8.19
C GLY A 46 -5.33 -0.78 -8.97
N GLU A 47 -6.61 -0.72 -8.66
CA GLU A 47 -7.55 0.13 -9.37
C GLU A 47 -7.54 1.56 -8.82
N THR A 48 -7.01 2.49 -9.60
CA THR A 48 -7.17 3.94 -9.38
C THR A 48 -8.10 4.46 -10.46
N PRO A 49 -9.08 5.34 -10.16
CA PRO A 49 -9.95 5.91 -11.20
C PRO A 49 -9.14 6.52 -12.34
N LEU A 50 -9.51 6.20 -13.59
CA LEU A 50 -8.76 6.62 -14.79
C LEU A 50 -8.56 8.13 -14.88
N TYR A 51 -9.51 8.92 -14.38
CA TYR A 51 -9.35 10.36 -14.32
C TYR A 51 -8.15 10.77 -13.46
N ILE A 52 -7.98 10.16 -12.30
CA ILE A 52 -6.83 10.40 -11.40
C ILE A 52 -5.52 10.00 -12.10
N GLU A 53 -5.49 8.86 -12.79
CA GLU A 53 -4.29 8.40 -13.50
C GLU A 53 -3.94 9.32 -14.67
N ASN A 54 -4.91 9.71 -15.49
CA ASN A 54 -4.67 10.46 -16.73
C ASN A 54 -4.48 11.96 -16.47
N GLU A 55 -5.32 12.56 -15.62
CA GLU A 55 -5.37 14.00 -15.42
C GLU A 55 -4.53 14.48 -14.23
N LEU A 56 -4.30 13.59 -13.23
CA LEU A 56 -3.56 13.94 -12.02
C LEU A 56 -2.23 13.20 -11.87
N LEU A 57 -1.80 12.41 -12.85
CA LEU A 57 -0.57 11.59 -12.80
C LEU A 57 -0.61 10.49 -11.71
N GLY A 58 -1.79 10.07 -11.31
CA GLY A 58 -1.98 8.99 -10.34
C GLY A 58 -1.30 9.25 -9.00
N TRP A 59 -0.68 8.23 -8.47
CA TRP A 59 0.02 8.29 -7.18
C TRP A 59 1.32 9.10 -7.19
N ALA A 60 1.81 9.55 -8.35
CA ALA A 60 2.92 10.50 -8.42
C ALA A 60 2.51 11.89 -7.93
N ASN A 61 1.20 12.20 -7.91
CA ASN A 61 0.66 13.45 -7.39
C ASN A 61 0.21 13.28 -5.94
N ARG A 62 0.74 14.10 -5.04
CA ARG A 62 0.39 14.08 -3.61
C ARG A 62 -1.11 14.33 -3.34
N LYS A 63 -1.83 15.04 -4.23
CA LYS A 63 -3.29 15.24 -4.13
C LYS A 63 -4.07 13.91 -4.11
N THR A 64 -3.54 12.86 -4.70
CA THR A 64 -4.16 11.54 -4.69
C THR A 64 -4.34 10.99 -3.28
N ILE A 65 -3.48 11.38 -2.32
CA ILE A 65 -3.64 11.02 -0.90
C ILE A 65 -4.99 11.51 -0.38
N GLU A 66 -5.36 12.77 -0.62
CA GLU A 66 -6.62 13.34 -0.10
C GLU A 66 -7.85 12.69 -0.76
N LEU A 67 -7.77 12.39 -2.05
CA LEU A 67 -8.84 11.69 -2.77
C LEU A 67 -9.01 10.26 -2.24
N PHE A 68 -7.92 9.57 -1.98
CA PHE A 68 -7.94 8.23 -1.41
C PHE A 68 -8.46 8.23 0.04
N LYS A 69 -8.08 9.22 0.84
CA LYS A 69 -8.62 9.40 2.19
C LYS A 69 -10.13 9.60 2.18
N LYS A 70 -10.66 10.40 1.24
CA LYS A 70 -12.10 10.57 1.07
C LYS A 70 -12.79 9.22 0.79
N TYR A 71 -12.25 8.46 -0.14
CA TYR A 71 -12.74 7.12 -0.46
C TYR A 71 -12.70 6.17 0.74
N ALA A 72 -11.55 6.06 1.41
CA ALA A 72 -11.38 5.19 2.57
C ALA A 72 -12.31 5.60 3.73
N ARG A 73 -12.48 6.91 3.98
CA ARG A 73 -13.44 7.42 4.97
C ARG A 73 -14.85 6.91 4.69
N THR A 74 -15.31 7.03 3.46
CA THR A 74 -16.61 6.53 3.04
C THR A 74 -16.78 5.06 3.36
N LEU A 75 -15.76 4.23 3.12
CA LEU A 75 -15.83 2.80 3.43
C LEU A 75 -15.88 2.54 4.93
N PHE A 76 -15.05 3.21 5.73
CA PHE A 76 -15.05 3.04 7.18
C PHE A 76 -16.35 3.49 7.82
N GLU A 77 -16.95 4.59 7.35
CA GLU A 77 -18.21 5.11 7.85
C GLU A 77 -19.41 4.24 7.42
N GLU A 78 -19.47 3.85 6.14
CA GLU A 78 -20.58 3.08 5.57
C GLU A 78 -20.63 1.66 6.16
N TYR A 79 -19.49 0.99 6.34
CA TYR A 79 -19.44 -0.41 6.79
C TYR A 79 -19.03 -0.57 8.26
N LYS A 80 -19.15 0.51 9.06
CA LYS A 80 -18.88 0.51 10.49
C LYS A 80 -19.67 -0.58 11.22
N GLY A 81 -18.99 -1.36 12.06
CA GLY A 81 -19.59 -2.46 12.82
C GLY A 81 -19.97 -3.69 11.98
N VAL A 82 -19.60 -3.70 10.69
CA VAL A 82 -19.83 -4.84 9.78
C VAL A 82 -18.51 -5.40 9.26
N VAL A 83 -17.57 -4.54 8.91
CA VAL A 83 -16.22 -4.89 8.52
C VAL A 83 -15.25 -4.37 9.56
N HIS A 84 -14.49 -5.27 10.20
CA HIS A 84 -13.51 -4.93 11.23
C HIS A 84 -12.07 -5.09 10.75
N TYR A 85 -11.83 -5.93 9.72
CA TYR A 85 -10.49 -6.22 9.21
C TYR A 85 -10.27 -5.58 7.84
N TRP A 86 -9.26 -4.72 7.77
CA TRP A 86 -8.95 -3.94 6.59
C TRP A 86 -7.48 -4.09 6.19
N LEU A 87 -7.21 -4.03 4.89
CA LEU A 87 -5.87 -3.87 4.32
C LEU A 87 -5.83 -2.56 3.55
N THR A 88 -4.81 -1.76 3.80
CA THR A 88 -4.70 -0.43 3.15
C THR A 88 -4.47 -0.56 1.66
N PHE A 89 -3.43 -1.28 1.28
CA PHE A 89 -3.04 -1.56 -0.10
C PHE A 89 -2.72 -3.04 -0.27
N ASN A 90 -3.16 -3.63 -1.38
CA ASN A 90 -2.67 -4.94 -1.80
C ASN A 90 -1.25 -4.82 -2.32
N GLU A 91 -0.33 -5.63 -1.78
CA GLU A 91 1.04 -5.80 -2.29
C GLU A 91 1.71 -4.46 -2.64
N ILE A 92 1.71 -3.52 -1.69
CA ILE A 92 2.20 -2.15 -1.88
C ILE A 92 3.62 -2.09 -2.46
N ASN A 93 4.43 -3.12 -2.20
CA ASN A 93 5.82 -3.25 -2.62
C ASN A 93 6.00 -3.73 -4.08
N ASN A 94 4.93 -4.14 -4.78
CA ASN A 94 5.03 -4.65 -6.16
C ASN A 94 5.75 -3.69 -7.11
N ALA A 95 5.59 -2.38 -6.92
CA ALA A 95 6.30 -1.39 -7.73
C ALA A 95 7.83 -1.54 -7.67
N LEU A 96 8.39 -1.97 -6.53
CA LEU A 96 9.83 -2.20 -6.39
C LEU A 96 10.31 -3.50 -7.05
N MET A 97 9.45 -4.50 -7.13
CA MET A 97 9.78 -5.76 -7.80
C MET A 97 10.01 -5.56 -9.30
N PHE A 98 9.26 -4.67 -9.93
CA PHE A 98 9.39 -4.37 -11.35
C PHE A 98 10.60 -3.50 -11.69
N LEU A 99 11.09 -2.66 -10.77
CA LEU A 99 12.28 -1.82 -11.01
C LEU A 99 13.52 -2.64 -11.38
N ASN A 100 13.69 -3.81 -10.79
CA ASN A 100 14.84 -4.69 -11.08
C ASN A 100 14.76 -5.39 -12.46
N LEU A 101 13.59 -5.31 -13.12
CA LEU A 101 13.37 -5.89 -14.45
C LEU A 101 13.57 -4.89 -15.59
N LEU A 102 13.76 -3.61 -15.28
CA LEU A 102 13.94 -2.56 -16.29
C LEU A 102 15.39 -2.45 -16.73
N PRO A 103 15.65 -2.15 -18.02
CA PRO A 103 16.99 -1.81 -18.50
C PRO A 103 17.57 -0.63 -17.73
N THR A 104 18.86 -0.68 -17.41
CA THR A 104 19.54 0.32 -16.56
C THR A 104 19.44 1.77 -17.01
N GLU A 105 19.28 2.04 -18.32
CA GLU A 105 19.14 3.41 -18.85
C GLU A 105 17.74 4.03 -18.58
N SER A 106 16.69 3.22 -18.48
CA SER A 106 15.34 3.67 -18.10
C SER A 106 15.14 3.69 -16.59
N ALA A 107 15.93 2.94 -15.84
CA ALA A 107 15.72 2.67 -14.42
C ALA A 107 15.77 3.93 -13.52
N ALA A 108 16.61 4.93 -13.84
CA ALA A 108 16.77 6.10 -12.96
C ALA A 108 15.52 7.01 -12.92
N ASN A 109 14.93 7.33 -14.08
CA ASN A 109 13.71 8.15 -14.14
C ASN A 109 12.49 7.38 -13.58
N ASP A 110 12.42 6.08 -13.87
CA ASP A 110 11.37 5.22 -13.37
C ASP A 110 11.53 4.97 -11.86
N ALA A 111 12.77 4.92 -11.34
CA ALA A 111 13.04 4.80 -9.92
C ALA A 111 12.57 6.03 -9.15
N GLN A 112 12.93 7.24 -9.57
CA GLN A 112 12.47 8.47 -8.91
C GLN A 112 10.94 8.50 -8.82
N ARG A 113 10.24 8.22 -9.93
CA ARG A 113 8.78 8.16 -9.96
C ARG A 113 8.25 7.08 -9.03
N THR A 114 8.81 5.87 -9.08
CA THR A 114 8.38 4.72 -8.26
C THR A 114 8.53 5.01 -6.77
N PHE A 115 9.66 5.53 -6.33
CA PHE A 115 9.85 5.86 -4.91
C PHE A 115 8.96 7.02 -4.47
N THR A 116 8.70 8.00 -5.35
CA THR A 116 7.74 9.08 -5.07
C THR A 116 6.32 8.55 -4.88
N LEU A 117 5.82 7.73 -5.82
CA LEU A 117 4.48 7.16 -5.70
C LEU A 117 4.34 6.23 -4.48
N LEU A 118 5.39 5.47 -4.15
CA LEU A 118 5.40 4.63 -2.95
C LEU A 118 5.38 5.47 -1.67
N HIS A 119 6.12 6.56 -1.62
CA HIS A 119 6.06 7.48 -0.49
C HIS A 119 4.64 8.01 -0.27
N HIS A 120 3.96 8.43 -1.32
CA HIS A 120 2.57 8.88 -1.22
C HIS A 120 1.61 7.77 -0.79
N ARG A 121 1.77 6.53 -1.27
CA ARG A 121 0.98 5.38 -0.82
C ARG A 121 1.25 5.04 0.65
N LEU A 122 2.50 5.11 1.11
CA LEU A 122 2.86 4.86 2.50
C LEU A 122 2.26 5.93 3.43
N LEU A 123 2.29 7.21 3.02
CA LEU A 123 1.59 8.29 3.74
C LEU A 123 0.08 8.06 3.78
N ALA A 124 -0.52 7.78 2.63
CA ALA A 124 -1.95 7.48 2.55
C ALA A 124 -2.33 6.30 3.45
N SER A 125 -1.52 5.23 3.46
CA SER A 125 -1.70 4.09 4.37
C SER A 125 -1.70 4.53 5.83
N ALA A 126 -0.72 5.32 6.26
CA ALA A 126 -0.61 5.80 7.63
C ALA A 126 -1.77 6.73 8.03
N GLU A 127 -2.21 7.60 7.14
CA GLU A 127 -3.33 8.51 7.41
C GLU A 127 -4.67 7.78 7.52
N ILE A 128 -4.92 6.77 6.67
CA ILE A 128 -6.17 6.01 6.75
C ILE A 128 -6.20 5.04 7.94
N VAL A 129 -5.03 4.56 8.44
CA VAL A 129 -4.96 3.80 9.70
C VAL A 129 -5.45 4.67 10.86
N GLN A 130 -4.90 5.87 11.01
CA GLN A 130 -5.31 6.82 12.06
C GLN A 130 -6.80 7.16 11.94
N MET A 131 -7.27 7.44 10.72
CA MET A 131 -8.65 7.79 10.45
C MET A 131 -9.62 6.61 10.72
N GLY A 132 -9.25 5.41 10.32
CA GLY A 132 -10.05 4.20 10.54
C GLY A 132 -10.24 3.90 12.03
N HIS A 133 -9.19 4.03 12.85
CA HIS A 133 -9.30 3.91 14.31
C HIS A 133 -10.13 5.04 14.95
N ALA A 134 -10.04 6.26 14.42
CA ALA A 134 -10.86 7.38 14.92
C ALA A 134 -12.35 7.21 14.61
N ILE A 135 -12.70 6.58 13.47
CA ILE A 135 -14.08 6.29 13.08
C ILE A 135 -14.63 5.10 13.87
N ASP A 136 -13.84 4.03 13.99
CA ASP A 136 -14.20 2.84 14.74
C ASP A 136 -12.96 2.23 15.41
N PRO A 137 -12.85 2.31 16.75
CA PRO A 137 -11.72 1.71 17.48
C PRO A 137 -11.61 0.18 17.38
N GLU A 138 -12.68 -0.51 16.95
CA GLU A 138 -12.67 -1.96 16.72
C GLU A 138 -11.98 -2.35 15.41
N ASN A 139 -11.74 -1.41 14.50
CA ASN A 139 -11.04 -1.67 13.26
C ASN A 139 -9.63 -2.21 13.52
N LYS A 140 -9.28 -3.25 12.78
CA LYS A 140 -7.93 -3.80 12.67
C LYS A 140 -7.43 -3.59 11.24
N ILE A 141 -6.43 -2.73 11.08
CA ILE A 141 -5.97 -2.27 9.78
C ILE A 141 -4.54 -2.74 9.55
N GLY A 142 -4.36 -3.62 8.57
CA GLY A 142 -3.09 -4.26 8.26
C GLY A 142 -2.44 -3.79 6.98
N CYS A 143 -1.22 -4.27 6.76
CA CYS A 143 -0.53 -4.20 5.48
C CYS A 143 -0.58 -5.55 4.75
N MET A 144 -0.44 -5.51 3.42
CA MET A 144 -0.29 -6.68 2.56
C MET A 144 0.96 -6.51 1.70
N ILE A 145 1.89 -7.46 1.84
CA ILE A 145 3.18 -7.46 1.15
C ILE A 145 3.22 -8.63 0.16
N CYS A 146 3.63 -8.38 -1.08
CA CYS A 146 4.03 -9.45 -1.99
C CYS A 146 5.36 -10.03 -1.47
N TYR A 147 5.32 -11.29 -1.03
CA TYR A 147 6.45 -11.94 -0.40
C TYR A 147 6.92 -13.14 -1.23
N GLY A 148 8.16 -13.08 -1.66
CA GLY A 148 8.87 -14.22 -2.23
C GLY A 148 10.06 -14.55 -1.33
N GLU A 149 10.07 -15.72 -0.70
CA GLU A 149 11.24 -16.12 0.07
C GLU A 149 12.41 -16.36 -0.85
N SER A 150 13.56 -15.75 -0.55
CA SER A 150 14.80 -15.98 -1.27
C SER A 150 15.88 -16.54 -0.33
N TYR A 151 16.78 -17.30 -0.89
CA TYR A 151 17.93 -17.84 -0.19
C TYR A 151 19.20 -17.56 -1.00
N PRO A 152 20.35 -17.35 -0.36
CA PRO A 152 21.61 -17.23 -1.08
C PRO A 152 21.90 -18.53 -1.84
N ALA A 153 22.35 -18.43 -3.11
CA ALA A 153 22.66 -19.60 -3.92
C ALA A 153 23.77 -20.47 -3.31
N THR A 154 24.72 -19.83 -2.61
CA THR A 154 25.79 -20.51 -1.86
C THR A 154 26.04 -19.81 -0.53
N CYS A 155 26.91 -20.40 0.31
CA CYS A 155 27.41 -19.74 1.52
C CYS A 155 28.48 -18.66 1.26
N ASN A 156 28.74 -18.30 0.01
CA ASN A 156 29.65 -17.20 -0.32
C ASN A 156 29.10 -15.89 0.26
N PRO A 157 29.92 -15.07 0.94
CA PRO A 157 29.47 -13.80 1.49
C PRO A 157 28.79 -12.86 0.48
N LYS A 158 29.17 -12.92 -0.81
CA LYS A 158 28.56 -12.12 -1.86
C LYS A 158 27.10 -12.54 -2.12
N ASP A 159 26.84 -13.84 -2.16
CA ASP A 159 25.48 -14.37 -2.36
C ASP A 159 24.60 -14.05 -1.15
N VAL A 160 25.14 -14.18 0.06
CA VAL A 160 24.43 -13.82 1.31
C VAL A 160 24.06 -12.33 1.34
N ILE A 161 24.99 -11.45 0.92
CA ILE A 161 24.72 -10.01 0.85
C ILE A 161 23.69 -9.71 -0.25
N ALA A 162 23.77 -10.36 -1.41
CA ALA A 162 22.82 -10.17 -2.51
C ALA A 162 21.40 -10.53 -2.09
N ASP A 163 21.22 -11.67 -1.41
CA ASP A 163 19.92 -12.10 -0.86
C ASP A 163 19.39 -11.09 0.18
N MET A 164 20.24 -10.64 1.08
CA MET A 164 19.86 -9.63 2.08
C MET A 164 19.41 -8.31 1.41
N GLU A 165 20.16 -7.82 0.41
CA GLU A 165 19.83 -6.58 -0.31
C GLU A 165 18.53 -6.71 -1.10
N LEU A 166 18.28 -7.88 -1.72
CA LEU A 166 17.04 -8.17 -2.41
C LEU A 166 15.83 -8.10 -1.45
N LYS A 167 15.93 -8.78 -0.30
CA LYS A 167 14.89 -8.75 0.73
C LYS A 167 14.64 -7.35 1.28
N GLN A 168 15.70 -6.59 1.56
CA GLN A 168 15.59 -5.21 2.03
C GLN A 168 14.83 -4.33 1.02
N MET A 169 15.11 -4.49 -0.26
CA MET A 169 14.44 -3.69 -1.29
C MET A 169 13.01 -4.16 -1.56
N GLN A 170 12.82 -5.45 -1.81
CA GLN A 170 11.55 -5.95 -2.31
C GLN A 170 10.51 -6.17 -1.23
N GLN A 171 10.93 -6.55 -0.02
CA GLN A 171 10.01 -6.95 1.04
C GLN A 171 10.00 -5.97 2.21
N PHE A 172 11.18 -5.66 2.75
CA PHE A 172 11.27 -4.94 4.02
C PHE A 172 11.12 -3.43 3.87
N TYR A 173 11.47 -2.84 2.72
CA TYR A 173 11.38 -1.39 2.52
C TYR A 173 9.99 -0.84 2.85
N CYS A 174 8.93 -1.39 2.25
CA CYS A 174 7.56 -0.94 2.51
C CYS A 174 7.05 -1.43 3.86
N SER A 175 7.29 -2.69 4.21
CA SER A 175 6.79 -3.25 5.47
C SER A 175 7.41 -2.61 6.71
N ASP A 176 8.70 -2.28 6.69
CA ASP A 176 9.33 -1.55 7.81
C ASP A 176 8.68 -0.18 8.02
N VAL A 177 8.35 0.53 6.94
CA VAL A 177 7.66 1.83 7.06
C VAL A 177 6.26 1.65 7.65
N GLN A 178 5.47 0.69 7.15
CA GLN A 178 4.10 0.47 7.62
C GLN A 178 4.04 -0.06 9.06
N VAL A 179 5.00 -0.92 9.46
CA VAL A 179 5.01 -1.56 10.78
C VAL A 179 5.71 -0.70 11.83
N ARG A 180 6.81 -0.01 11.46
CA ARG A 180 7.65 0.75 12.40
C ARG A 180 7.42 2.26 12.36
N GLY A 181 6.73 2.75 11.34
CA GLY A 181 6.41 4.17 11.13
C GLY A 181 7.62 5.03 10.75
N ALA A 182 8.66 4.42 10.17
CA ALA A 182 9.85 5.15 9.75
C ALA A 182 10.60 4.39 8.66
N TYR A 183 11.25 5.13 7.76
CA TYR A 183 12.19 4.55 6.81
C TYR A 183 13.37 3.91 7.54
N PRO A 184 13.72 2.66 7.23
CA PRO A 184 14.89 2.00 7.80
C PRO A 184 16.19 2.64 7.27
N SER A 185 17.28 2.49 8.03
CA SER A 185 18.58 3.10 7.68
C SER A 185 19.11 2.68 6.30
N TYR A 186 18.82 1.46 5.87
CA TYR A 186 19.23 0.95 4.54
C TYR A 186 18.49 1.63 3.37
N SER A 187 17.40 2.36 3.61
CA SER A 187 16.70 3.13 2.57
C SER A 187 17.60 4.16 1.91
N ASN A 188 18.49 4.81 2.68
CA ASN A 188 19.43 5.79 2.13
C ASN A 188 20.35 5.15 1.08
N ARG A 189 20.86 3.92 1.34
CA ARG A 189 21.69 3.18 0.39
C ARG A 189 20.90 2.80 -0.88
N ILE A 190 19.61 2.45 -0.72
CA ILE A 190 18.75 2.14 -1.87
C ILE A 190 18.54 3.42 -2.70
N TRP A 191 18.20 4.54 -2.09
CA TRP A 191 18.01 5.81 -2.79
C TRP A 191 19.28 6.26 -3.51
N GLU A 192 20.44 6.18 -2.86
CA GLU A 192 21.74 6.50 -3.46
C GLU A 192 22.03 5.60 -4.67
N LYS A 193 21.81 4.27 -4.55
CA LYS A 193 22.02 3.29 -5.62
C LYS A 193 21.22 3.62 -6.89
N TYR A 194 19.98 4.12 -6.72
CA TYR A 194 19.08 4.45 -7.83
C TYR A 194 19.04 5.95 -8.17
N GLY A 195 19.87 6.77 -7.55
CA GLY A 195 19.90 8.21 -7.76
C GLY A 195 18.61 8.94 -7.36
N VAL A 196 17.85 8.38 -6.40
CA VAL A 196 16.57 8.89 -5.94
C VAL A 196 16.77 9.99 -4.90
N GLN A 197 16.07 11.10 -5.07
CA GLN A 197 15.96 12.17 -4.09
C GLN A 197 14.52 12.24 -3.59
N LEU A 198 14.27 11.64 -2.42
CA LEU A 198 12.95 11.62 -1.81
C LEU A 198 12.89 12.68 -0.70
N ASP A 199 12.03 13.69 -0.91
CA ASP A 199 11.78 14.71 0.11
C ASP A 199 10.78 14.17 1.14
N VAL A 200 11.30 13.70 2.26
CA VAL A 200 10.50 13.21 3.39
C VAL A 200 10.51 14.30 4.47
N THR A 201 9.42 15.06 4.54
CA THR A 201 9.30 16.19 5.48
C THR A 201 9.20 15.74 6.95
N ALA A 202 9.27 16.67 7.87
CA ALA A 202 9.05 16.40 9.30
C ALA A 202 7.60 15.97 9.55
N GLU A 203 6.64 16.58 8.85
CA GLU A 203 5.23 16.23 8.88
C GLU A 203 4.99 14.80 8.37
N ASP A 204 5.64 14.41 7.27
CA ASP A 204 5.54 13.06 6.73
C ASP A 204 6.02 12.01 7.75
N ARG A 205 7.15 12.30 8.42
CA ARG A 205 7.68 11.41 9.47
C ARG A 205 6.71 11.27 10.65
N ALA A 206 6.05 12.37 11.03
CA ALA A 206 5.06 12.35 12.10
C ALA A 206 3.83 11.53 11.72
N VAL A 207 3.34 11.68 10.48
CA VAL A 207 2.22 10.90 9.92
C VAL A 207 2.56 9.42 9.90
N LEU A 208 3.69 9.04 9.33
CA LEU A 208 4.13 7.63 9.27
C LEU A 208 4.23 7.02 10.67
N LYS A 209 4.81 7.76 11.62
CA LYS A 209 4.98 7.29 13.00
C LYS A 209 3.66 7.06 13.73
N ALA A 210 2.67 7.90 13.48
CA ALA A 210 1.36 7.82 14.13
C ALA A 210 0.44 6.76 13.50
N GLY A 211 0.67 6.40 12.23
CA GLY A 211 -0.22 5.53 11.44
C GLY A 211 0.37 4.15 11.14
N THR A 212 1.01 3.51 12.13
CA THR A 212 1.48 2.13 12.00
C THR A 212 0.31 1.14 11.97
N VAL A 213 0.47 0.07 11.19
CA VAL A 213 -0.57 -0.96 11.02
C VAL A 213 -0.70 -1.87 12.26
N ASP A 214 -1.89 -2.45 12.46
CA ASP A 214 -2.18 -3.37 13.57
C ASP A 214 -1.63 -4.78 13.35
N PHE A 215 -1.57 -5.22 12.08
CA PHE A 215 -1.07 -6.55 11.75
C PHE A 215 -0.35 -6.56 10.39
N TYR A 216 0.53 -7.53 10.24
CA TYR A 216 1.28 -7.80 9.03
C TYR A 216 0.66 -8.99 8.30
N SER A 217 0.41 -8.87 7.01
CA SER A 217 0.03 -9.98 6.15
C SER A 217 0.83 -9.99 4.86
N PHE A 218 0.87 -11.13 4.19
CA PHE A 218 1.63 -11.27 2.96
C PHE A 218 1.00 -12.30 2.02
N SER A 219 1.20 -12.08 0.71
CA SER A 219 0.93 -13.05 -0.34
C SER A 219 2.20 -13.83 -0.61
N TYR A 220 2.17 -15.15 -0.45
CA TYR A 220 3.31 -16.02 -0.74
C TYR A 220 3.05 -16.84 -2.00
N TYR A 221 3.96 -16.76 -2.96
CA TYR A 221 3.80 -17.47 -4.24
C TYR A 221 4.92 -18.49 -4.50
N CYS A 222 6.16 -18.11 -4.24
CA CYS A 222 7.32 -18.94 -4.60
C CYS A 222 8.54 -18.64 -3.73
N THR A 223 9.48 -19.55 -3.82
CA THR A 223 10.83 -19.43 -3.25
C THR A 223 11.83 -19.33 -4.38
N SER A 224 12.89 -18.54 -4.22
CA SER A 224 13.96 -18.36 -5.19
C SER A 224 15.35 -18.47 -4.58
N LEU A 225 16.36 -18.61 -5.43
CA LEU A 225 17.78 -18.50 -5.08
C LEU A 225 18.35 -17.20 -5.69
N VAL A 226 19.26 -16.56 -5.00
CA VAL A 226 19.92 -15.31 -5.39
C VAL A 226 21.43 -15.47 -5.32
#